data_3fc2eef48fc6fa940b5e761246797728
#
_entry.id   3fc2eef48fc6fa940b5e761246797728
#
_cell.length_a   1.000
_cell.length_b   1.000
_cell.length_c   1.000
_cell.angle_alpha   90.00
_cell.angle_beta   90.00
_cell.angle_gamma   90.00
#
_symmetry.space_group_name_H-M   'P 1'
#
loop_
_entity.id
_entity.type
_entity.pdbx_description
1 polymer ?
#
loop_
_entity_poly.entity_id
_entity_poly.type
_entity_poly.pdbx_seq_one_letter_code
_entity_poly.pdbx_strand_id
1 'polypeptide(L)'
;MNELSIKLDWQRTEAELTPGKYTNSHSIMYNDDNKVIVDAAPDWGGNIEHTNPEQALAAALSSCHMMTFLALSAKAKWPVLSFADHAIAHLGKNSKGQMSVTQIDLNPEVTFDDGFYVDKKILREMQKRAHNYCFIAIF
;
A
#
# COMPACT_ATOMS: atom_id res chain seq x y z
N MET A 1 4.94 8.14 -22.27
CA MET A 1 4.99 7.31 -21.04
C MET A 1 4.13 6.07 -21.26
N ASN A 2 4.58 4.91 -20.76
CA ASN A 2 3.80 3.69 -20.90
C ASN A 2 2.50 3.77 -20.09
N GLU A 3 1.48 3.09 -20.58
CA GLU A 3 0.22 2.95 -19.87
C GLU A 3 0.43 2.11 -18.60
N LEU A 4 -0.06 2.62 -17.48
CA LEU A 4 0.00 1.93 -16.19
C LEU A 4 -1.41 1.43 -15.89
N SER A 5 -1.68 0.17 -16.22
CA SER A 5 -3.04 -0.36 -16.15
C SER A 5 -3.09 -1.70 -15.42
N ILE A 6 -4.28 -2.05 -14.98
CA ILE A 6 -4.63 -3.37 -14.45
C ILE A 6 -5.88 -3.87 -15.17
N LYS A 7 -6.14 -5.17 -15.05
CA LYS A 7 -7.40 -5.75 -15.47
C LYS A 7 -8.10 -6.36 -14.27
N LEU A 8 -9.39 -6.08 -14.13
CA LEU A 8 -10.21 -6.61 -13.05
C LEU A 8 -11.30 -7.49 -13.65
N ASP A 9 -11.55 -8.63 -13.02
CA ASP A 9 -12.59 -9.57 -13.46
C ASP A 9 -13.35 -10.12 -12.26
N TRP A 10 -14.67 -10.04 -12.33
CA TRP A 10 -15.58 -10.60 -11.34
C TRP A 10 -16.68 -11.39 -12.07
N GLN A 11 -16.99 -12.58 -11.56
CA GLN A 11 -18.05 -13.43 -12.10
C GLN A 11 -19.02 -13.77 -10.97
N ARG A 12 -20.30 -13.61 -11.24
CA ARG A 12 -21.32 -14.06 -10.30
C ARG A 12 -21.34 -15.58 -10.24
N THR A 13 -21.39 -16.14 -9.03
CA THR A 13 -21.48 -17.58 -8.78
C THR A 13 -22.87 -18.01 -8.34
N GLU A 14 -23.69 -17.08 -7.86
CA GLU A 14 -25.05 -17.32 -7.42
C GLU A 14 -26.03 -17.10 -8.60
N ALA A 15 -27.24 -17.70 -8.49
CA ALA A 15 -28.27 -17.55 -9.54
C ALA A 15 -28.68 -16.09 -9.76
N GLU A 16 -28.67 -15.27 -8.68
CA GLU A 16 -29.10 -13.88 -8.71
C GLU A 16 -28.12 -13.01 -7.90
N LEU A 17 -28.06 -11.73 -8.26
CA LEU A 17 -27.30 -10.74 -7.51
C LEU A 17 -28.22 -10.17 -6.41
N THR A 18 -28.18 -10.79 -5.24
CA THR A 18 -29.02 -10.43 -4.11
C THR A 18 -28.18 -9.75 -3.02
N PRO A 19 -28.63 -8.60 -2.46
CA PRO A 19 -27.89 -7.92 -1.42
C PRO A 19 -27.51 -8.86 -0.27
N GLY A 20 -26.21 -8.85 0.10
CA GLY A 20 -25.68 -9.67 1.18
C GLY A 20 -25.51 -11.15 0.87
N LYS A 21 -25.85 -11.59 -0.34
CA LYS A 21 -25.83 -13.02 -0.74
C LYS A 21 -24.96 -13.30 -1.96
N TYR A 22 -24.01 -12.47 -2.26
CA TYR A 22 -23.07 -12.69 -3.36
C TYR A 22 -21.63 -12.55 -2.85
N THR A 23 -20.69 -13.11 -3.60
CA THR A 23 -19.28 -12.97 -3.28
C THR A 23 -18.73 -11.64 -3.80
N ASN A 24 -17.85 -11.01 -3.02
CA ASN A 24 -17.05 -9.89 -3.49
C ASN A 24 -15.70 -10.35 -4.06
N SER A 25 -15.40 -11.66 -3.96
CA SER A 25 -14.14 -12.20 -4.44
C SER A 25 -13.98 -11.97 -5.94
N HIS A 26 -12.85 -11.43 -6.32
CA HIS A 26 -12.53 -11.11 -7.71
C HIS A 26 -11.04 -11.24 -7.95
N SER A 27 -10.62 -11.10 -9.20
CA SER A 27 -9.20 -11.12 -9.51
C SER A 27 -8.74 -9.79 -10.10
N ILE A 28 -7.52 -9.42 -9.78
CA ILE A 28 -6.81 -8.29 -10.40
C ILE A 28 -5.54 -8.85 -11.03
N MET A 29 -5.37 -8.55 -12.32
CA MET A 29 -4.19 -8.93 -13.07
C MET A 29 -3.35 -7.68 -13.32
N TYR A 30 -2.15 -7.65 -12.73
CA TYR A 30 -1.22 -6.54 -12.92
C TYR A 30 -0.45 -6.68 -14.22
N ASN A 31 0.04 -7.88 -14.50
CA ASN A 31 0.72 -8.25 -15.72
C ASN A 31 0.33 -9.68 -16.03
N ASP A 32 0.77 -10.22 -17.17
CA ASP A 32 0.33 -11.53 -17.65
C ASP A 32 0.46 -12.66 -16.60
N ASP A 33 1.48 -12.60 -15.75
CA ASP A 33 1.75 -13.65 -14.77
C ASP A 33 1.50 -13.20 -13.31
N ASN A 34 0.97 -11.98 -13.10
CA ASN A 34 0.76 -11.42 -11.76
C ASN A 34 -0.72 -11.22 -11.47
N LYS A 35 -1.35 -12.29 -11.01
CA LYS A 35 -2.77 -12.30 -10.66
C LYS A 35 -2.92 -12.34 -9.14
N VAL A 36 -3.79 -11.50 -8.62
CA VAL A 36 -4.08 -11.41 -7.18
C VAL A 36 -5.57 -11.63 -6.96
N ILE A 37 -5.92 -12.46 -5.98
CA ILE A 37 -7.31 -12.64 -5.56
C ILE A 37 -7.61 -11.62 -4.47
N VAL A 38 -8.68 -10.86 -4.68
CA VAL A 38 -9.08 -9.74 -3.83
C VAL A 38 -10.50 -9.96 -3.34
N ASP A 39 -10.76 -9.55 -2.12
CA ASP A 39 -12.08 -9.62 -1.51
C ASP A 39 -12.34 -8.33 -0.73
N ALA A 40 -13.50 -8.22 -0.11
CA ALA A 40 -13.74 -7.17 0.87
C ALA A 40 -12.87 -7.42 2.11
N ALA A 41 -12.61 -6.36 2.88
CA ALA A 41 -11.97 -6.51 4.19
C ALA A 41 -12.80 -7.46 5.07
N PRO A 42 -12.16 -8.22 5.99
CA PRO A 42 -12.88 -9.20 6.81
C PRO A 42 -14.08 -8.64 7.58
N ASP A 43 -13.98 -7.41 8.08
CA ASP A 43 -15.09 -6.74 8.78
C ASP A 43 -16.32 -6.52 7.88
N TRP A 44 -16.14 -6.57 6.57
CA TRP A 44 -17.20 -6.42 5.58
C TRP A 44 -17.57 -7.76 4.92
N GLY A 45 -17.21 -8.87 5.58
CA GLY A 45 -17.58 -10.22 5.14
C GLY A 45 -16.60 -10.88 4.19
N GLY A 46 -15.42 -10.30 3.96
CA GLY A 46 -14.42 -10.87 3.09
C GLY A 46 -13.63 -12.01 3.74
N ASN A 47 -12.96 -12.78 2.90
CA ASN A 47 -12.07 -13.86 3.34
C ASN A 47 -10.73 -13.27 3.79
N ILE A 48 -10.36 -13.56 5.04
CA ILE A 48 -9.11 -13.03 5.63
C ILE A 48 -7.84 -13.52 4.89
N GLU A 49 -7.94 -14.63 4.18
CA GLU A 49 -6.81 -15.18 3.42
C GLU A 49 -6.57 -14.45 2.09
N HIS A 50 -7.54 -13.64 1.65
CA HIS A 50 -7.39 -12.84 0.45
C HIS A 50 -7.00 -11.41 0.80
N THR A 51 -6.42 -10.70 -0.15
CA THR A 51 -6.15 -9.26 0.02
C THR A 51 -7.43 -8.46 -0.17
N ASN A 52 -7.35 -7.16 0.07
CA ASN A 52 -8.48 -6.24 -0.04
C ASN A 52 -7.98 -4.87 -0.53
N PRO A 53 -8.91 -3.99 -0.97
CA PRO A 53 -8.52 -2.67 -1.49
C PRO A 53 -7.74 -1.81 -0.50
N GLU A 54 -8.05 -1.90 0.78
CA GLU A 54 -7.39 -1.10 1.82
C GLU A 54 -5.92 -1.53 1.98
N GLN A 55 -5.66 -2.83 1.94
CA GLN A 55 -4.29 -3.36 1.92
C GLN A 55 -3.56 -2.96 0.64
N ALA A 56 -4.25 -2.97 -0.50
CA ALA A 56 -3.66 -2.58 -1.78
C ALA A 56 -3.23 -1.10 -1.75
N LEU A 57 -4.06 -0.24 -1.15
CA LEU A 57 -3.73 1.18 -1.00
C LEU A 57 -2.53 1.38 -0.07
N ALA A 58 -2.50 0.68 1.06
CA ALA A 58 -1.37 0.73 1.99
C ALA A 58 -0.08 0.23 1.30
N ALA A 59 -0.18 -0.86 0.54
CA ALA A 59 0.97 -1.42 -0.20
C ALA A 59 1.49 -0.44 -1.25
N ALA A 60 0.59 0.22 -1.98
CA ALA A 60 0.98 1.21 -2.99
C ALA A 60 1.74 2.38 -2.35
N LEU A 61 1.23 2.91 -1.25
CA LEU A 61 1.87 4.02 -0.55
C LEU A 61 3.23 3.61 0.01
N SER A 62 3.29 2.48 0.71
CA SER A 62 4.52 1.96 1.31
C SER A 62 5.60 1.71 0.27
N SER A 63 5.24 1.06 -0.83
CA SER A 63 6.15 0.76 -1.94
C SER A 63 6.71 2.04 -2.57
N CYS A 64 5.86 3.01 -2.86
CA CYS A 64 6.28 4.28 -3.46
C CYS A 64 7.18 5.07 -2.49
N HIS A 65 6.83 5.10 -1.22
CA HIS A 65 7.62 5.75 -0.18
C HIS A 65 9.03 5.14 -0.09
N MET A 66 9.11 3.81 -0.06
CA MET A 66 10.40 3.11 -0.03
C MET A 66 11.27 3.49 -1.23
N MET A 67 10.72 3.40 -2.44
CA MET A 67 11.49 3.70 -3.65
C MET A 67 11.98 5.15 -3.65
N THR A 68 11.17 6.08 -3.17
CA THR A 68 11.56 7.49 -3.06
C THR A 68 12.64 7.67 -2.01
N PHE A 69 12.49 7.02 -0.86
CA PHE A 69 13.51 7.04 0.20
C PHE A 69 14.85 6.49 -0.30
N LEU A 70 14.82 5.37 -1.03
CA LEU A 70 16.05 4.77 -1.58
C LEU A 70 16.72 5.70 -2.59
N ALA A 71 15.95 6.36 -3.46
CA ALA A 71 16.49 7.29 -4.43
C ALA A 71 17.17 8.49 -3.74
N LEU A 72 16.53 9.06 -2.72
CA LEU A 72 17.11 10.17 -1.95
C LEU A 72 18.35 9.73 -1.18
N SER A 73 18.30 8.53 -0.58
CA SER A 73 19.41 7.97 0.17
C SER A 73 20.63 7.71 -0.72
N ALA A 74 20.41 7.18 -1.93
CA ALA A 74 21.47 6.96 -2.90
C ALA A 74 22.14 8.28 -3.28
N LYS A 75 21.37 9.33 -3.51
CA LYS A 75 21.89 10.67 -3.80
C LYS A 75 22.74 11.22 -2.65
N ALA A 76 22.30 10.99 -1.41
CA ALA A 76 23.01 11.43 -0.21
C ALA A 76 24.18 10.50 0.15
N LYS A 77 24.35 9.42 -0.61
CA LYS A 77 25.40 8.39 -0.36
C LYS A 77 25.20 7.68 0.98
N TRP A 78 23.95 7.50 1.38
CA TRP A 78 23.61 6.70 2.55
C TRP A 78 23.59 5.21 2.13
N PRO A 79 24.38 4.36 2.78
CA PRO A 79 24.49 2.95 2.38
C PRO A 79 23.36 2.12 3.00
N VAL A 80 22.14 2.31 2.51
CA VAL A 80 20.98 1.52 2.94
C VAL A 80 21.19 0.07 2.52
N LEU A 81 21.11 -0.84 3.49
CA LEU A 81 21.24 -2.27 3.26
C LEU A 81 19.91 -2.94 3.09
N SER A 82 18.93 -2.56 3.90
CA SER A 82 17.59 -3.13 3.83
C SER A 82 16.53 -2.12 4.29
N PHE A 83 15.32 -2.35 3.84
CA PHE A 83 14.15 -1.54 4.19
C PHE A 83 12.97 -2.48 4.39
N ALA A 84 12.29 -2.36 5.51
CA ALA A 84 11.06 -3.10 5.78
C ALA A 84 10.02 -2.14 6.34
N ASP A 85 8.75 -2.39 6.05
CA ASP A 85 7.65 -1.57 6.52
C ASP A 85 6.45 -2.43 6.90
N HIS A 86 5.80 -2.08 7.98
CA HIS A 86 4.50 -2.62 8.35
C HIS A 86 3.50 -1.47 8.23
N ALA A 87 2.94 -1.29 7.04
CA ALA A 87 1.97 -0.25 6.75
C ALA A 87 0.57 -0.70 7.17
N ILE A 88 -0.17 0.21 7.83
CA ILE A 88 -1.49 -0.10 8.37
C ILE A 88 -2.49 0.94 7.86
N ALA A 89 -3.53 0.48 7.17
CA ALA A 89 -4.64 1.32 6.75
C ALA A 89 -5.74 1.29 7.80
N HIS A 90 -6.27 2.45 8.15
CA HIS A 90 -7.34 2.60 9.12
C HIS A 90 -8.62 3.04 8.42
N LEU A 91 -9.70 2.27 8.62
CA LEU A 91 -11.04 2.64 8.19
C LEU A 91 -11.74 3.41 9.30
N GLY A 92 -12.47 4.43 8.93
CA GLY A 92 -13.25 5.23 9.86
C GLY A 92 -14.12 6.21 9.11
N LYS A 93 -14.83 7.04 9.84
CA LYS A 93 -15.65 8.09 9.22
C LYS A 93 -14.83 9.36 9.06
N ASN A 94 -14.88 9.94 7.87
CA ASN A 94 -14.27 11.24 7.60
C ASN A 94 -15.12 12.39 8.16
N SER A 95 -14.70 13.64 7.92
CA SER A 95 -15.39 14.83 8.39
C SER A 95 -16.83 14.96 7.85
N LYS A 96 -17.15 14.27 6.76
CA LYS A 96 -18.48 14.26 6.15
C LYS A 96 -19.33 13.07 6.61
N GLY A 97 -18.84 12.28 7.57
CA GLY A 97 -19.54 11.09 8.07
C GLY A 97 -19.49 9.89 7.14
N GLN A 98 -18.63 9.90 6.13
CA GLN A 98 -18.50 8.81 5.18
C GLN A 98 -17.42 7.84 5.62
N MET A 99 -17.68 6.53 5.46
CA MET A 99 -16.64 5.52 5.66
C MET A 99 -15.52 5.72 4.63
N SER A 100 -14.30 5.75 5.11
CA SER A 100 -13.14 5.99 4.26
C SER A 100 -11.88 5.44 4.91
N VAL A 101 -10.82 5.33 4.12
CA VAL A 101 -9.48 5.17 4.70
C VAL A 101 -9.07 6.54 5.23
N THR A 102 -9.10 6.70 6.55
CA THR A 102 -8.85 7.98 7.20
C THR A 102 -7.37 8.21 7.47
N GLN A 103 -6.58 7.14 7.50
CA GLN A 103 -5.17 7.22 7.87
C GLN A 103 -4.44 5.96 7.39
N ILE A 104 -3.22 6.13 6.95
CA ILE A 104 -2.29 5.02 6.69
C ILE A 104 -1.03 5.32 7.48
N ASP A 105 -0.67 4.40 8.37
CA ASP A 105 0.57 4.49 9.14
C ASP A 105 1.67 3.72 8.43
N LEU A 106 2.78 4.36 8.18
CA LEU A 106 4.01 3.72 7.72
C LEU A 106 4.94 3.56 8.91
N ASN A 107 5.55 2.38 9.04
CA ASN A 107 6.46 2.05 10.15
C ASN A 107 7.78 1.51 9.58
N PRO A 108 8.51 2.32 8.80
CA PRO A 108 9.70 1.83 8.12
C PRO A 108 10.85 1.53 9.08
N GLU A 109 11.50 0.40 8.85
CA GLU A 109 12.73 0.01 9.52
C GLU A 109 13.85 -0.05 8.47
N VAL A 110 14.88 0.77 8.66
CA VAL A 110 15.97 0.90 7.72
C VAL A 110 17.26 0.39 8.37
N THR A 111 17.95 -0.49 7.66
CA THR A 111 19.26 -0.99 8.07
C THR A 111 20.31 -0.43 7.13
N PHE A 112 21.44 -0.01 7.68
CA PHE A 112 22.58 0.51 6.92
C PHE A 112 23.76 -0.44 7.00
N ASP A 113 24.74 -0.26 6.12
CA ASP A 113 26.01 -0.97 6.20
C ASP A 113 26.68 -0.69 7.55
N ASP A 114 27.47 -1.65 8.03
CA ASP A 114 28.23 -1.52 9.26
C ASP A 114 29.12 -0.27 9.23
N GLY A 115 29.16 0.42 10.35
CA GLY A 115 30.00 1.61 10.50
C GLY A 115 29.32 2.91 10.04
N PHE A 116 28.19 2.85 9.39
CA PHE A 116 27.41 4.04 9.05
C PHE A 116 26.39 4.34 10.14
N TYR A 117 26.33 5.59 10.55
CA TYR A 117 25.38 6.02 11.56
C TYR A 117 24.71 7.34 11.15
N VAL A 118 23.40 7.42 11.38
CA VAL A 118 22.62 8.64 11.22
C VAL A 118 21.68 8.74 12.43
N ASP A 119 21.56 9.93 13.01
CA ASP A 119 20.69 10.09 14.17
C ASP A 119 19.21 10.06 13.78
N LYS A 120 18.35 9.85 14.77
CA LYS A 120 16.91 9.68 14.55
C LYS A 120 16.26 10.92 13.93
N LYS A 121 16.74 12.11 14.26
CA LYS A 121 16.20 13.35 13.72
C LYS A 121 16.46 13.45 12.22
N ILE A 122 17.69 13.18 11.80
CA ILE A 122 18.09 13.24 10.39
C ILE A 122 17.37 12.15 9.60
N LEU A 123 17.23 10.95 10.17
CA LEU A 123 16.48 9.87 9.54
C LEU A 123 15.01 10.26 9.33
N ARG A 124 14.37 10.86 10.34
CA ARG A 124 12.98 11.35 10.21
C ARG A 124 12.84 12.42 9.14
N GLU A 125 13.80 13.32 9.03
CA GLU A 125 13.79 14.35 7.99
C GLU A 125 13.86 13.74 6.60
N MET A 126 14.67 12.69 6.41
CA MET A 126 14.74 11.97 5.15
C MET A 126 13.43 11.25 4.84
N GLN A 127 12.80 10.63 5.84
CA GLN A 127 11.49 10.00 5.67
C GLN A 127 10.44 11.04 5.26
N LYS A 128 10.46 12.21 5.87
CA LYS A 128 9.54 13.30 5.52
C LYS A 128 9.76 13.78 4.08
N ARG A 129 11.01 13.92 3.64
CA ARG A 129 11.32 14.27 2.25
C ARG A 129 10.81 13.21 1.29
N ALA A 130 11.00 11.93 1.62
CA ALA A 130 10.48 10.83 0.81
C ALA A 130 8.96 10.91 0.68
N HIS A 131 8.25 11.22 1.75
CA HIS A 131 6.80 11.42 1.72
C HIS A 131 6.42 12.58 0.81
N ASN A 132 7.14 13.69 0.88
CA ASN A 132 6.83 14.87 0.08
C ASN A 132 7.02 14.66 -1.43
N TYR A 133 7.88 13.73 -1.82
CA TYR A 133 8.14 13.43 -3.24
C TYR A 133 7.48 12.13 -3.71
N CYS A 134 6.77 11.43 -2.85
CA CYS A 134 6.10 10.18 -3.19
C CYS A 134 4.90 10.46 -4.11
N PHE A 135 4.92 9.90 -5.32
CA PHE A 135 3.86 10.11 -6.31
C PHE A 135 2.49 9.67 -5.80
N ILE A 136 2.43 8.59 -5.03
CA ILE A 136 1.17 8.08 -4.48
C ILE A 136 0.67 8.98 -3.35
N ALA A 137 1.56 9.48 -2.50
CA ALA A 137 1.18 10.38 -1.40
C ALA A 137 0.66 11.72 -1.92
N ILE A 138 1.19 12.20 -3.06
CA ILE A 138 0.77 13.47 -3.67
C ILE A 138 -0.61 13.34 -4.34
N PHE A 139 -0.95 12.14 -4.82
CA PHE A 139 -2.26 11.90 -5.46
C PHE A 139 -3.40 12.26 -4.51
#